data_1c28c4fa2ca89b5718cffbdb9f44aeba
#
_entry.id   1c28c4fa2ca89b5718cffbdb9f44aeba
#
_cell.length_a   1.000
_cell.length_b   1.000
_cell.length_c   1.000
_cell.angle_alpha   90.00
_cell.angle_beta   90.00
_cell.angle_gamma   90.00
#
_symmetry.space_group_name_H-M   'P 1'
#
loop_
_entity.id
_entity.type
_entity.pdbx_description
1 polymer ?
#
loop_
_entity_poly.entity_id
_entity_poly.type
_entity_poly.pdbx_seq_one_letter_code
_entity_poly.pdbx_strand_id
1 'polypeptide(L)'
;MTERWLRAVDQISYWSGKTFAWLIVALTFVVSIEVFKRYILNAPTAWIFDFNSMLYGTLFMMCGAYTLAAGGHVRADFIYLYMKPRAQASLDLILYFVFFIPCMLGLIYAGSGFAADSWRIGEHSTVTAEGPPVYHFKTVIPIAGVLVMLQGVAEIVRCLVTLRTGRWPARREDVEEIDVVDTQLGHSQYVDEESRRAAMEGAHAIDEAARQRRDVEHKNP
;
A
#
# COMPACT_ATOMS: atom_id res chain seq x y z
N MET A 1 -7.73 -22.86 -8.74
CA MET A 1 -8.51 -22.37 -7.59
C MET A 1 -7.75 -21.28 -6.85
N THR A 2 -6.47 -21.46 -6.60
CA THR A 2 -5.57 -20.52 -5.88
C THR A 2 -5.50 -19.14 -6.52
N GLU A 3 -5.36 -19.04 -7.85
CA GLU A 3 -5.29 -17.75 -8.54
C GLU A 3 -6.58 -16.92 -8.49
N ARG A 4 -7.74 -17.59 -8.46
CA ARG A 4 -9.03 -16.88 -8.33
C ARG A 4 -9.17 -16.26 -6.94
N TRP A 5 -8.73 -16.99 -5.92
CA TRP A 5 -8.74 -16.49 -4.54
C TRP A 5 -7.77 -15.32 -4.37
N LEU A 6 -6.54 -15.43 -4.85
CA LEU A 6 -5.55 -14.34 -4.83
C LEU A 6 -6.09 -13.08 -5.49
N ARG A 7 -6.67 -13.21 -6.68
CA ARG A 7 -7.29 -12.08 -7.40
C ARG A 7 -8.47 -11.47 -6.63
N ALA A 8 -9.27 -12.26 -5.93
CA ALA A 8 -10.37 -11.75 -5.12
C ALA A 8 -9.86 -10.93 -3.91
N VAL A 9 -8.82 -11.41 -3.23
CA VAL A 9 -8.22 -10.69 -2.09
C VAL A 9 -7.57 -9.39 -2.57
N ASP A 10 -6.81 -9.42 -3.67
CA ASP A 10 -6.23 -8.21 -4.27
C ASP A 10 -7.30 -7.19 -4.66
N GLN A 11 -8.44 -7.68 -5.19
CA GLN A 11 -9.57 -6.82 -5.54
C GLN A 11 -10.15 -6.11 -4.32
N ILE A 12 -10.31 -6.82 -3.20
CA ILE A 12 -10.80 -6.22 -1.94
C ILE A 12 -9.84 -5.15 -1.45
N SER A 13 -8.54 -5.45 -1.41
CA SER A 13 -7.50 -4.51 -1.00
C SER A 13 -7.42 -3.28 -1.92
N TYR A 14 -7.53 -3.49 -3.24
CA TYR A 14 -7.55 -2.43 -4.24
C TYR A 14 -8.75 -1.48 -4.04
N TRP A 15 -9.96 -2.03 -3.92
CA TRP A 15 -11.16 -1.21 -3.73
C TRP A 15 -11.17 -0.50 -2.39
N SER A 16 -10.68 -1.16 -1.32
CA SER A 16 -10.49 -0.50 -0.02
C SER A 16 -9.59 0.72 -0.17
N GLY A 17 -8.38 0.57 -0.69
CA GLY A 17 -7.45 1.68 -0.88
C GLY A 17 -8.03 2.79 -1.75
N LYS A 18 -8.61 2.45 -2.91
CA LYS A 18 -9.18 3.43 -3.84
C LYS A 18 -10.36 4.22 -3.24
N THR A 19 -11.22 3.54 -2.48
CA THR A 19 -12.38 4.21 -1.84
C THR A 19 -11.91 5.15 -0.73
N PHE A 20 -11.02 4.68 0.14
CA PHE A 20 -10.54 5.51 1.25
C PHE A 20 -9.54 6.58 0.81
N ALA A 21 -8.88 6.45 -0.34
CA ALA A 21 -8.04 7.51 -0.90
C ALA A 21 -8.83 8.83 -1.15
N TRP A 22 -10.14 8.77 -1.40
CA TRP A 22 -10.97 9.95 -1.53
C TRP A 22 -11.07 10.80 -0.25
N LEU A 23 -10.74 10.21 0.90
CA LEU A 23 -10.66 10.97 2.15
C LEU A 23 -9.61 12.07 2.12
N ILE A 24 -8.58 11.98 1.25
CA ILE A 24 -7.60 13.06 1.09
C ILE A 24 -8.26 14.32 0.51
N VAL A 25 -9.19 14.14 -0.43
CA VAL A 25 -9.95 15.25 -1.01
C VAL A 25 -10.85 15.87 0.06
N ALA A 26 -11.56 15.04 0.82
CA ALA A 26 -12.39 15.52 1.93
C ALA A 26 -11.54 16.26 2.98
N LEU A 27 -10.38 15.71 3.36
CA LEU A 27 -9.45 16.35 4.29
C LEU A 27 -8.98 17.71 3.77
N THR A 28 -8.62 17.81 2.50
CA THR A 28 -8.18 19.05 1.87
C THR A 28 -9.27 20.13 1.94
N PHE A 29 -10.52 19.78 1.63
CA PHE A 29 -11.64 20.69 1.73
C PHE A 29 -11.90 21.16 3.16
N VAL A 30 -11.92 20.22 4.12
CA VAL A 30 -12.17 20.52 5.53
C VAL A 30 -11.09 21.47 6.08
N VAL A 31 -9.82 21.18 5.80
CA VAL A 31 -8.70 22.04 6.22
C VAL A 31 -8.79 23.43 5.56
N SER A 32 -9.09 23.48 4.26
CA SER A 32 -9.21 24.77 3.55
C SER A 32 -10.34 25.64 4.10
N ILE A 33 -11.50 25.03 4.37
CA ILE A 33 -12.63 25.74 4.98
C ILE A 33 -12.27 26.24 6.39
N GLU A 34 -11.57 25.42 7.20
CA GLU A 34 -11.16 25.82 8.54
C GLU A 34 -10.16 26.98 8.51
N VAL A 35 -9.19 26.94 7.58
CA VAL A 35 -8.24 28.05 7.40
C VAL A 35 -8.99 29.35 7.05
N PHE A 36 -9.94 29.28 6.13
CA PHE A 36 -10.80 30.43 5.80
C PHE A 36 -11.59 30.96 7.02
N LYS A 37 -12.26 30.07 7.76
CA LYS A 37 -13.01 30.42 8.96
C LYS A 37 -12.11 31.07 10.01
N ARG A 38 -10.93 30.51 10.23
CA ARG A 38 -10.00 30.97 11.27
C ARG A 38 -9.39 32.32 10.97
N TYR A 39 -8.94 32.56 9.73
CA TYR A 39 -8.18 33.76 9.38
C TYR A 39 -9.06 34.90 8.82
N ILE A 40 -10.17 34.60 8.18
CA ILE A 40 -11.04 35.61 7.58
C ILE A 40 -12.23 35.90 8.46
N LEU A 41 -12.88 34.87 9.00
CA LEU A 41 -14.10 35.07 9.83
C LEU A 41 -13.80 35.20 11.33
N ASN A 42 -12.53 34.95 11.75
CA ASN A 42 -12.13 34.88 13.16
C ASN A 42 -13.01 33.94 14.02
N ALA A 43 -13.54 32.87 13.40
CA ALA A 43 -14.44 31.90 14.00
C ALA A 43 -13.89 30.48 13.90
N PRO A 44 -12.80 30.15 14.64
CA PRO A 44 -12.19 28.82 14.60
C PRO A 44 -13.16 27.76 15.13
N THR A 45 -13.10 26.54 14.55
CA THR A 45 -13.91 25.41 14.99
C THR A 45 -13.17 24.62 16.04
N ALA A 46 -13.71 24.41 17.25
CA ALA A 46 -13.02 23.79 18.37
C ALA A 46 -12.62 22.34 18.10
N TRP A 47 -13.51 21.54 17.49
CA TRP A 47 -13.33 20.10 17.28
C TRP A 47 -12.61 19.70 15.97
N ILE A 48 -12.24 20.67 15.15
CA ILE A 48 -11.72 20.41 13.79
C ILE A 48 -10.41 19.62 13.79
N PHE A 49 -9.56 19.84 14.79
CA PHE A 49 -8.27 19.14 14.92
C PHE A 49 -8.47 17.63 15.08
N ASP A 50 -9.39 17.23 15.95
CA ASP A 50 -9.72 15.83 16.17
C ASP A 50 -10.30 15.19 14.91
N PHE A 51 -11.22 15.90 14.24
CA PHE A 51 -11.86 15.42 13.03
C PHE A 51 -10.84 15.20 11.90
N ASN A 52 -9.93 16.14 11.70
CA ASN A 52 -8.85 16.00 10.71
C ASN A 52 -7.93 14.81 11.04
N SER A 53 -7.60 14.63 12.32
CA SER A 53 -6.77 13.51 12.77
C SER A 53 -7.46 12.17 12.53
N MET A 54 -8.78 12.09 12.73
CA MET A 54 -9.57 10.88 12.46
C MET A 54 -9.65 10.58 10.97
N LEU A 55 -9.88 11.60 10.11
CA LEU A 55 -9.89 11.43 8.65
C LEU A 55 -8.54 10.94 8.15
N TYR A 56 -7.46 11.59 8.58
CA TYR A 56 -6.10 11.22 8.19
C TYR A 56 -5.73 9.81 8.66
N GLY A 57 -6.01 9.50 9.93
CA GLY A 57 -5.75 8.18 10.48
C GLY A 57 -6.55 7.06 9.79
N THR A 58 -7.82 7.33 9.47
CA THR A 58 -8.66 6.38 8.70
C THR A 58 -8.09 6.15 7.30
N LEU A 59 -7.75 7.23 6.58
CA LEU A 59 -7.10 7.15 5.27
C LEU A 59 -5.84 6.28 5.33
N PHE A 60 -4.94 6.59 6.25
CA PHE A 60 -3.67 5.89 6.38
C PHE A 60 -3.84 4.41 6.68
N MET A 61 -4.69 4.07 7.65
CA MET A 61 -4.91 2.68 8.05
C MET A 61 -5.58 1.85 6.97
N MET A 62 -6.62 2.38 6.31
CA MET A 62 -7.40 1.65 5.31
C MET A 62 -6.67 1.47 3.99
N CYS A 63 -5.69 2.34 3.67
CA CYS A 63 -4.83 2.17 2.51
C CYS A 63 -3.71 1.13 2.72
N GLY A 64 -3.45 0.68 3.96
CA GLY A 64 -2.37 -0.26 4.27
C GLY A 64 -2.46 -1.59 3.51
N ALA A 65 -3.66 -2.16 3.37
CA ALA A 65 -3.88 -3.39 2.62
C ALA A 65 -3.61 -3.20 1.11
N TYR A 66 -4.01 -2.07 0.54
CA TYR A 66 -3.71 -1.71 -0.84
C TYR A 66 -2.19 -1.59 -1.07
N THR A 67 -1.48 -0.88 -0.19
CA THR A 67 -0.03 -0.71 -0.26
C THR A 67 0.69 -2.07 -0.22
N LEU A 68 0.19 -3.00 0.60
CA LEU A 68 0.74 -4.36 0.66
C LEU A 68 0.45 -5.14 -0.64
N ALA A 69 -0.76 -5.02 -1.20
CA ALA A 69 -1.16 -5.66 -2.46
C ALA A 69 -0.33 -5.15 -3.66
N ALA A 70 -0.10 -3.84 -3.71
CA ALA A 70 0.69 -3.18 -4.75
C ALA A 70 2.22 -3.40 -4.61
N GLY A 71 2.66 -4.08 -3.52
CA GLY A 71 4.10 -4.24 -3.26
C GLY A 71 4.82 -2.94 -2.91
N GLY A 72 4.06 -1.88 -2.54
CA GLY A 72 4.57 -0.54 -2.26
C GLY A 72 5.35 -0.41 -0.95
N HIS A 73 5.59 -1.50 -0.23
CA HIS A 73 6.48 -1.49 0.92
C HIS A 73 7.94 -1.43 0.44
N VAL A 74 8.70 -0.51 1.03
CA VAL A 74 10.14 -0.40 0.78
C VAL A 74 10.80 -1.73 1.12
N ARG A 75 11.29 -2.40 0.09
CA ARG A 75 12.14 -3.60 0.23
C ARG A 75 13.59 -3.16 0.11
N ALA A 76 14.50 -3.94 0.67
CA ALA A 76 15.92 -3.74 0.44
C ALA A 76 16.29 -4.23 -0.98
N ASP A 77 15.77 -3.53 -2.01
CA ASP A 77 15.82 -3.96 -3.41
C ASP A 77 17.24 -4.27 -3.87
N PHE A 78 18.23 -3.52 -3.36
CA PHE A 78 19.64 -3.78 -3.65
C PHE A 78 20.13 -5.16 -3.19
N ILE A 79 19.56 -5.75 -2.13
CA ILE A 79 19.86 -7.11 -1.68
C ILE A 79 19.04 -8.13 -2.50
N TYR A 80 17.77 -7.79 -2.76
CA TYR A 80 16.87 -8.69 -3.49
C TYR A 80 17.29 -8.93 -4.94
N LEU A 81 17.88 -7.93 -5.61
CA LEU A 81 18.39 -8.05 -6.99
C LEU A 81 19.43 -9.16 -7.17
N TYR A 82 20.20 -9.46 -6.13
CA TYR A 82 21.22 -10.52 -6.17
C TYR A 82 20.68 -11.89 -5.76
N MET A 83 19.43 -11.98 -5.28
CA MET A 83 18.87 -13.23 -4.76
C MET A 83 18.02 -13.94 -5.82
N LYS A 84 18.12 -15.28 -5.88
CA LYS A 84 17.22 -16.11 -6.70
C LYS A 84 15.79 -16.01 -6.17
N PRO A 85 14.73 -16.08 -7.04
CA PRO A 85 13.34 -15.94 -6.61
C PRO A 85 12.93 -16.87 -5.44
N ARG A 86 13.46 -18.07 -5.40
CA ARG A 86 13.21 -19.00 -4.27
C ARG A 86 13.82 -18.52 -2.96
N ALA A 87 15.02 -17.92 -2.99
CA ALA A 87 15.67 -17.39 -1.80
C ALA A 87 14.91 -16.15 -1.27
N GLN A 88 14.46 -15.27 -2.18
CA GLN A 88 13.60 -14.14 -1.85
C GLN A 88 12.30 -14.64 -1.16
N ALA A 89 11.61 -15.59 -1.79
CA ALA A 89 10.36 -16.13 -1.26
C ALA A 89 10.56 -16.85 0.10
N SER A 90 11.70 -17.49 0.34
CA SER A 90 12.00 -18.10 1.65
C SER A 90 12.20 -17.05 2.73
N LEU A 91 12.95 -16.00 2.41
CA LEU A 91 13.18 -14.88 3.36
C LEU A 91 11.86 -14.17 3.70
N ASP A 92 11.08 -13.82 2.68
CA ASP A 92 9.76 -13.21 2.88
C ASP A 92 8.84 -14.09 3.74
N LEU A 93 8.82 -15.41 3.47
CA LEU A 93 7.99 -16.32 4.23
C LEU A 93 8.37 -16.36 5.71
N ILE A 94 9.67 -16.38 6.04
CA ILE A 94 10.15 -16.33 7.42
C ILE A 94 9.71 -15.01 8.08
N LEU A 95 9.89 -13.87 7.40
CA LEU A 95 9.50 -12.57 7.92
C LEU A 95 7.98 -12.46 8.13
N TYR A 96 7.18 -13.02 7.24
CA TYR A 96 5.72 -13.07 7.41
C TYR A 96 5.32 -13.89 8.63
N PHE A 97 5.92 -15.07 8.85
CA PHE A 97 5.55 -15.91 10.00
C PHE A 97 6.07 -15.38 11.33
N VAL A 98 7.31 -14.86 11.37
CA VAL A 98 7.96 -14.44 12.62
C VAL A 98 7.50 -13.07 13.07
N PHE A 99 7.31 -12.13 12.14
CA PHE A 99 7.01 -10.74 12.50
C PHE A 99 5.60 -10.33 12.10
N PHE A 100 5.21 -10.56 10.85
CA PHE A 100 3.95 -10.03 10.33
C PHE A 100 2.72 -10.64 11.01
N ILE A 101 2.61 -11.97 11.04
CA ILE A 101 1.43 -12.65 11.63
C ILE A 101 1.28 -12.31 13.11
N PRO A 102 2.30 -12.45 13.99
CA PRO A 102 2.14 -12.11 15.40
C PRO A 102 1.79 -10.64 15.63
N CYS A 103 2.41 -9.73 14.85
CA CYS A 103 2.14 -8.30 14.96
C CYS A 103 0.68 -7.98 14.56
N MET A 104 0.20 -8.54 13.43
CA MET A 104 -1.17 -8.31 12.98
C MET A 104 -2.21 -8.94 13.90
N LEU A 105 -1.97 -10.14 14.42
CA LEU A 105 -2.85 -10.75 15.41
C LEU A 105 -2.89 -9.92 16.71
N GLY A 106 -1.75 -9.44 17.18
CA GLY A 106 -1.67 -8.54 18.33
C GLY A 106 -2.45 -7.25 18.09
N LEU A 107 -2.30 -6.64 16.90
CA LEU A 107 -3.03 -5.42 16.51
C LEU A 107 -4.54 -5.65 16.47
N ILE A 108 -5.00 -6.75 15.87
CA ILE A 108 -6.42 -7.08 15.79
C ILE A 108 -6.99 -7.35 17.18
N TYR A 109 -6.30 -8.14 18.01
CA TYR A 109 -6.74 -8.48 19.36
C TYR A 109 -6.79 -7.25 20.27
N ALA A 110 -5.70 -6.54 20.40
CA ALA A 110 -5.62 -5.34 21.23
C ALA A 110 -6.52 -4.22 20.68
N GLY A 111 -6.56 -4.02 19.36
CA GLY A 111 -7.41 -3.04 18.70
C GLY A 111 -8.90 -3.31 18.87
N SER A 112 -9.32 -4.59 18.87
CA SER A 112 -10.72 -4.95 19.11
C SER A 112 -11.14 -4.68 20.56
N GLY A 113 -10.28 -5.00 21.54
CA GLY A 113 -10.51 -4.66 22.95
C GLY A 113 -10.60 -3.14 23.14
N PHE A 114 -9.65 -2.40 22.57
CA PHE A 114 -9.61 -0.94 22.63
C PHE A 114 -10.86 -0.28 22.01
N ALA A 115 -11.34 -0.78 20.87
CA ALA A 115 -12.58 -0.33 20.27
C ALA A 115 -13.80 -0.66 21.12
N ALA A 116 -13.90 -1.91 21.62
CA ALA A 116 -15.02 -2.36 22.44
C ALA A 116 -15.16 -1.54 23.73
N ASP A 117 -14.04 -1.26 24.42
CA ASP A 117 -14.06 -0.42 25.63
C ASP A 117 -14.49 1.01 25.32
N SER A 118 -14.02 1.56 24.21
CA SER A 118 -14.41 2.90 23.75
C SER A 118 -15.92 2.99 23.43
N TRP A 119 -16.49 1.97 22.81
CA TRP A 119 -17.93 1.87 22.57
C TRP A 119 -18.74 1.75 23.88
N ARG A 120 -18.23 0.97 24.82
CA ARG A 120 -18.91 0.77 26.11
C ARG A 120 -19.08 2.05 26.91
N ILE A 121 -18.07 2.95 26.87
CA ILE A 121 -18.10 4.22 27.61
C ILE A 121 -18.60 5.39 26.78
N GLY A 122 -18.88 5.20 25.47
CA GLY A 122 -19.27 6.29 24.58
C GLY A 122 -18.17 7.38 24.50
N GLU A 123 -16.92 6.96 24.30
CA GLU A 123 -15.75 7.82 24.46
C GLU A 123 -15.73 8.98 23.48
N HIS A 124 -15.48 10.17 24.00
CA HIS A 124 -15.26 11.39 23.25
C HIS A 124 -13.79 11.82 23.34
N SER A 125 -13.32 12.60 22.36
CA SER A 125 -11.96 13.15 22.40
C SER A 125 -11.79 14.08 23.60
N THR A 126 -10.66 13.96 24.26
CA THR A 126 -10.23 14.86 25.35
C THR A 126 -9.24 15.92 24.90
N VAL A 127 -8.88 15.91 23.59
CA VAL A 127 -7.89 16.84 23.04
C VAL A 127 -8.48 18.22 22.81
N THR A 128 -9.77 18.30 22.45
CA THR A 128 -10.49 19.54 22.23
C THR A 128 -11.66 19.66 23.18
N ALA A 129 -12.08 20.91 23.49
CA ALA A 129 -13.14 21.19 24.47
C ALA A 129 -14.52 20.62 24.07
N GLU A 130 -14.78 20.48 22.77
CA GLU A 130 -15.99 19.87 22.21
C GLU A 130 -15.65 18.62 21.42
N GLY A 131 -14.89 17.71 22.06
CA GLY A 131 -14.34 16.54 21.40
C GLY A 131 -15.40 15.65 20.75
N PRO A 132 -15.24 15.31 19.46
CA PRO A 132 -16.14 14.40 18.77
C PRO A 132 -16.01 12.97 19.30
N PRO A 133 -17.01 12.09 19.04
CA PRO A 133 -16.97 10.70 19.46
C PRO A 133 -15.84 9.95 18.74
N VAL A 134 -14.90 9.34 19.48
CA VAL A 134 -13.71 8.66 18.95
C VAL A 134 -13.90 7.15 18.75
N TYR A 135 -14.94 6.55 19.31
CA TYR A 135 -15.18 5.11 19.26
C TYR A 135 -15.37 4.59 17.83
N HIS A 136 -15.92 5.40 16.91
CA HIS A 136 -16.03 5.04 15.49
C HIS A 136 -14.64 4.92 14.86
N PHE A 137 -13.75 5.87 15.12
CA PHE A 137 -12.39 5.86 14.62
C PHE A 137 -11.59 4.69 15.17
N LYS A 138 -11.73 4.37 16.46
CA LYS A 138 -11.05 3.24 17.08
C LYS A 138 -11.47 1.90 16.45
N THR A 139 -12.69 1.79 15.93
CA THR A 139 -13.16 0.61 15.19
C THR A 139 -12.44 0.40 13.87
N VAL A 140 -11.88 1.45 13.28
CA VAL A 140 -11.08 1.34 12.05
C VAL A 140 -9.81 0.50 12.28
N ILE A 141 -9.24 0.54 13.49
CA ILE A 141 -7.99 -0.18 13.82
C ILE A 141 -8.10 -1.69 13.58
N PRO A 142 -9.03 -2.42 14.21
CA PRO A 142 -9.17 -3.85 13.97
C PRO A 142 -9.64 -4.17 12.55
N ILE A 143 -10.49 -3.33 11.93
CA ILE A 143 -10.93 -3.52 10.54
C ILE A 143 -9.74 -3.44 9.58
N ALA A 144 -8.91 -2.41 9.70
CA ALA A 144 -7.70 -2.26 8.89
C ALA A 144 -6.72 -3.43 9.15
N GLY A 145 -6.56 -3.84 10.42
CA GLY A 145 -5.76 -5.01 10.78
C GLY A 145 -6.21 -6.28 10.08
N VAL A 146 -7.52 -6.54 10.02
CA VAL A 146 -8.09 -7.70 9.32
C VAL A 146 -7.84 -7.62 7.81
N LEU A 147 -8.02 -6.45 7.19
CA LEU A 147 -7.76 -6.27 5.76
C LEU A 147 -6.29 -6.50 5.43
N VAL A 148 -5.38 -5.94 6.22
CA VAL A 148 -3.93 -6.13 6.04
C VAL A 148 -3.55 -7.60 6.28
N MET A 149 -4.11 -8.26 7.28
CA MET A 149 -3.90 -9.68 7.56
C MET A 149 -4.37 -10.54 6.38
N LEU A 150 -5.54 -10.26 5.82
CA LEU A 150 -6.07 -10.98 4.66
C LEU A 150 -5.12 -10.87 3.46
N GLN A 151 -4.61 -9.67 3.19
CA GLN A 151 -3.63 -9.45 2.14
C GLN A 151 -2.30 -10.14 2.44
N GLY A 152 -1.83 -10.12 3.70
CA GLY A 152 -0.62 -10.82 4.12
C GLY A 152 -0.71 -12.34 3.92
N VAL A 153 -1.87 -12.95 4.17
CA VAL A 153 -2.11 -14.36 3.86
C VAL A 153 -2.01 -14.60 2.34
N ALA A 154 -2.50 -13.69 1.52
CA ALA A 154 -2.34 -13.80 0.07
C ALA A 154 -0.86 -13.74 -0.37
N GLU A 155 -0.06 -12.87 0.26
CA GLU A 155 1.39 -12.80 0.01
C GLU A 155 2.11 -14.08 0.45
N ILE A 156 1.74 -14.66 1.60
CA ILE A 156 2.27 -15.96 2.03
C ILE A 156 1.97 -17.06 1.00
N VAL A 157 0.76 -17.11 0.46
CA VAL A 157 0.40 -18.06 -0.60
C VAL A 157 1.24 -17.81 -1.86
N ARG A 158 1.50 -16.56 -2.23
CA ARG A 158 2.42 -16.22 -3.34
C ARG A 158 3.84 -16.71 -3.10
N CYS A 159 4.38 -16.50 -1.90
CA CYS A 159 5.69 -17.03 -1.52
C CYS A 159 5.75 -18.56 -1.68
N LEU A 160 4.72 -19.28 -1.20
CA LEU A 160 4.64 -20.74 -1.34
C LEU A 160 4.58 -21.21 -2.80
N VAL A 161 3.84 -20.51 -3.65
CA VAL A 161 3.78 -20.79 -5.09
C VAL A 161 5.15 -20.53 -5.72
N THR A 162 5.83 -19.44 -5.38
CA THR A 162 7.17 -19.10 -5.88
C THR A 162 8.21 -20.14 -5.46
N LEU A 163 8.14 -20.64 -4.24
CA LEU A 163 9.02 -21.73 -3.78
C LEU A 163 8.87 -23.01 -4.61
N ARG A 164 7.64 -23.33 -5.04
CA ARG A 164 7.35 -24.52 -5.85
C ARG A 164 7.71 -24.31 -7.32
N THR A 165 7.32 -23.18 -7.90
CA THR A 165 7.43 -22.91 -9.34
C THR A 165 8.75 -22.22 -9.72
N GLY A 166 9.40 -21.51 -8.78
CA GLY A 166 10.58 -20.69 -9.04
C GLY A 166 10.28 -19.37 -9.74
N ARG A 167 9.00 -19.01 -9.91
CA ARG A 167 8.54 -17.76 -10.55
C ARG A 167 7.49 -17.10 -9.67
N TRP A 168 7.54 -15.77 -9.58
CA TRP A 168 6.51 -15.00 -8.89
C TRP A 168 5.20 -15.01 -9.70
N PRO A 169 4.04 -15.29 -9.06
CA PRO A 169 2.74 -15.10 -9.71
C PRO A 169 2.54 -13.62 -10.04
N ALA A 170 1.95 -13.34 -11.21
CA ALA A 170 1.62 -11.99 -11.62
C ALA A 170 0.72 -11.32 -10.57
N ARG A 171 1.06 -10.09 -10.18
CA ARG A 171 0.23 -9.22 -9.36
C ARG A 171 -0.71 -8.44 -10.29
N ARG A 172 -1.84 -7.93 -9.76
CA ARG A 172 -2.77 -7.13 -10.53
C ARG A 172 -2.19 -5.78 -10.98
N GLU A 173 -1.38 -5.22 -10.13
CA GLU A 173 -0.52 -4.08 -10.35
C GLU A 173 0.93 -4.55 -10.14
N ASP A 174 1.38 -5.51 -10.95
CA ASP A 174 2.71 -5.30 -11.41
C ASP A 174 2.59 -3.97 -12.12
N VAL A 175 3.01 -2.92 -11.42
CA VAL A 175 3.38 -1.69 -12.07
C VAL A 175 4.27 -2.20 -13.19
N GLU A 176 3.74 -2.28 -14.43
CA GLU A 176 4.61 -2.07 -15.56
C GLU A 176 5.42 -0.90 -15.05
N GLU A 177 6.71 -1.10 -14.80
CA GLU A 177 7.60 0.02 -14.68
C GLU A 177 7.25 0.80 -15.91
N ILE A 178 6.31 1.75 -15.73
CA ILE A 178 5.97 2.71 -16.77
C ILE A 178 7.34 3.23 -17.03
N ASP A 179 7.84 2.88 -18.19
CA ASP A 179 9.20 3.17 -18.54
C ASP A 179 9.32 4.64 -18.22
N VAL A 180 9.86 4.93 -17.01
CA VAL A 180 9.94 6.29 -16.47
C VAL A 180 10.71 7.10 -17.50
N VAL A 181 11.55 6.40 -18.26
CA VAL A 181 12.28 6.88 -19.42
C VAL A 181 11.30 7.23 -20.55
N ASP A 182 10.36 6.36 -20.93
CA ASP A 182 9.36 6.64 -21.97
C ASP A 182 8.42 7.78 -21.58
N THR A 183 7.98 7.82 -20.31
CA THR A 183 7.10 8.90 -19.84
C THR A 183 7.85 10.22 -19.70
N GLN A 184 9.08 10.24 -19.18
CA GLN A 184 9.88 11.44 -19.03
C GLN A 184 10.38 11.96 -20.40
N LEU A 185 10.81 11.09 -21.30
CA LEU A 185 11.20 11.47 -22.66
C LEU A 185 9.99 11.92 -23.48
N GLY A 186 8.81 11.31 -23.28
CA GLY A 186 7.57 11.71 -23.94
C GLY A 186 7.10 13.12 -23.58
N HIS A 187 7.38 13.60 -22.36
CA HIS A 187 6.96 14.91 -21.86
C HIS A 187 8.09 15.97 -21.87
N SER A 188 9.33 15.59 -22.19
CA SER A 188 10.44 16.53 -22.22
C SER A 188 10.39 17.43 -23.46
N GLN A 189 10.18 18.73 -23.26
CA GLN A 189 10.26 19.75 -24.32
C GLN A 189 11.70 20.07 -24.78
N TYR A 190 12.71 19.54 -24.09
CA TYR A 190 14.12 19.82 -24.29
C TYR A 190 14.88 18.72 -25.01
N VAL A 191 14.21 17.60 -25.35
CA VAL A 191 14.85 16.49 -26.08
C VAL A 191 14.28 16.45 -27.47
N ASP A 192 15.16 16.57 -28.46
CA ASP A 192 14.82 16.47 -29.89
C ASP A 192 14.34 15.04 -30.23
N GLU A 193 13.52 14.90 -31.27
CA GLU A 193 12.93 13.62 -31.65
C GLU A 193 13.95 12.53 -31.97
N GLU A 194 15.12 12.92 -32.49
CA GLU A 194 16.19 12.00 -32.87
C GLU A 194 16.87 11.41 -31.64
N SER A 195 17.19 12.24 -30.65
CA SER A 195 17.73 11.81 -29.34
C SER A 195 16.73 10.96 -28.56
N ARG A 196 15.44 11.28 -28.71
CA ARG A 196 14.35 10.48 -28.10
C ARG A 196 14.27 9.08 -28.68
N ARG A 197 14.29 8.95 -30.03
CA ARG A 197 14.30 7.64 -30.70
C ARG A 197 15.53 6.82 -30.35
N ALA A 198 16.70 7.43 -30.34
CA ALA A 198 17.93 6.75 -29.98
C ALA A 198 17.93 6.24 -28.53
N ALA A 199 17.36 7.01 -27.59
CA ALA A 199 17.22 6.60 -26.19
C ALA A 199 16.21 5.45 -26.03
N MET A 200 15.08 5.49 -26.74
CA MET A 200 14.08 4.41 -26.73
C MET A 200 14.64 3.12 -27.34
N GLU A 201 15.30 3.18 -28.47
CA GLU A 201 15.95 2.01 -29.09
C GLU A 201 17.03 1.42 -28.17
N GLY A 202 17.82 2.27 -27.50
CA GLY A 202 18.80 1.84 -26.50
C GLY A 202 18.17 1.14 -25.30
N ALA A 203 17.07 1.66 -24.76
CA ALA A 203 16.34 1.07 -23.65
C ALA A 203 15.73 -0.29 -24.02
N HIS A 204 15.10 -0.39 -25.19
CA HIS A 204 14.56 -1.66 -25.70
C HIS A 204 15.66 -2.71 -25.94
N ALA A 205 16.79 -2.32 -26.47
CA ALA A 205 17.93 -3.22 -26.70
C ALA A 205 18.49 -3.77 -25.37
N ILE A 206 18.55 -2.94 -24.33
CA ILE A 206 18.99 -3.35 -22.99
C ILE A 206 17.99 -4.35 -22.37
N ASP A 207 16.68 -4.08 -22.50
CA ASP A 207 15.65 -4.96 -21.95
C ASP A 207 15.61 -6.33 -22.68
N GLU A 208 15.73 -6.31 -24.01
CA GLU A 208 15.85 -7.55 -24.80
C GLU A 208 17.12 -8.35 -24.43
N ALA A 209 18.25 -7.70 -24.26
CA ALA A 209 19.48 -8.35 -23.83
C ALA A 209 19.36 -8.92 -22.41
N ALA A 210 18.66 -8.24 -21.52
CA ALA A 210 18.37 -8.72 -20.17
C ALA A 210 17.42 -9.92 -20.18
N ARG A 211 16.39 -9.94 -21.06
CA ARG A 211 15.49 -11.06 -21.27
C ARG A 211 16.23 -12.28 -21.83
N GLN A 212 17.06 -12.09 -22.84
CA GLN A 212 17.86 -13.16 -23.44
C GLN A 212 18.85 -13.79 -22.43
N ARG A 213 19.50 -12.98 -21.61
CA ARG A 213 20.39 -13.48 -20.54
C ARG A 213 19.62 -14.35 -19.54
N ARG A 214 18.43 -13.93 -19.13
CA ARG A 214 17.55 -14.72 -18.25
C ARG A 214 17.12 -16.05 -18.87
N ASP A 215 16.84 -16.08 -20.17
CA ASP A 215 16.42 -17.28 -20.88
C ASP A 215 17.60 -18.27 -21.11
N VAL A 216 18.81 -17.76 -21.28
CA VAL A 216 20.03 -18.59 -21.40
C VAL A 216 20.42 -19.19 -20.04
N GLU A 217 20.31 -18.41 -18.97
CA GLU A 217 20.59 -18.86 -17.60
C GLU A 217 19.57 -19.91 -17.12
N HIS A 218 18.35 -19.90 -17.69
CA HIS A 218 17.33 -20.92 -17.45
C HIS A 218 17.48 -22.20 -18.27
N LYS A 219 18.28 -22.19 -19.33
CA LYS A 219 18.53 -23.37 -20.19
C LYS A 219 19.74 -24.21 -19.78
N ASN A 220 20.63 -23.68 -18.93
CA ASN A 220 21.76 -24.39 -18.35
C ASN A 220 21.55 -24.51 -16.83
N PRO A 221 21.04 -25.69 -16.35
CA PRO A 221 20.87 -25.95 -14.92
C PRO A 221 22.20 -26.16 -14.18
#